data_1b164480d107223b7b50380d033b2d2f
#
_entry.id   1b164480d107223b7b50380d033b2d2f
#
_cell.length_a   1.000
_cell.length_b   1.000
_cell.length_c   1.000
_cell.angle_alpha   90.00
_cell.angle_beta   90.00
_cell.angle_gamma   90.00
#
_symmetry.space_group_name_H-M   'P 1'
#
loop_
_entity.id
_entity.type
_entity.pdbx_description
1 polymer ?
#
loop_
_entity_poly.entity_id
_entity_poly.type
_entity_poly.pdbx_seq_one_letter_code
_entity_poly.pdbx_strand_id
1 'polypeptide(L)'
;MSKLVQGYEVVIGFETHAQLSTKSKIFSRASVAFGAEPNTQACAVDMALPGTLPVMNMGAVERAIEFGLAINAHIAERSIFARKNYFYPDLPKGYQISQFEIPVVQGGEVSFFMEVGKETVRKTVRLERAHLEEDAGKSLHEDFIGQSGIDLNRAGTPLLEIVTQPDMRSSEEAVAYAKELHKIVTWIGICDGNMQEGSFRCDA
;
A
#
# COMPACT_ATOMS: atom_id res chain seq x y z
N MET A 1 -10.64 -3.49 29.53
CA MET A 1 -10.01 -2.22 29.93
C MET A 1 -8.68 -2.16 29.23
N SER A 2 -8.40 -1.06 28.53
CA SER A 2 -7.08 -0.84 27.91
C SER A 2 -5.99 -0.82 28.99
N LYS A 3 -4.89 -1.53 28.73
CA LYS A 3 -3.76 -1.55 29.66
C LYS A 3 -3.00 -0.22 29.55
N LEU A 4 -2.93 0.52 30.63
CA LEU A 4 -2.14 1.74 30.67
C LEU A 4 -0.64 1.40 30.75
N VAL A 5 0.17 2.05 29.90
CA VAL A 5 1.63 1.98 29.93
C VAL A 5 2.13 3.32 30.46
N GLN A 6 2.77 3.31 31.63
CA GLN A 6 3.23 4.53 32.32
C GLN A 6 2.14 5.61 32.51
N GLY A 7 0.88 5.17 32.69
CA GLY A 7 -0.27 6.08 32.85
C GLY A 7 -0.92 6.56 31.55
N TYR A 8 -0.39 6.14 30.39
CA TYR A 8 -0.94 6.49 29.07
C TYR A 8 -1.63 5.30 28.42
N GLU A 9 -2.72 5.58 27.69
CA GLU A 9 -3.37 4.61 26.83
C GLU A 9 -2.54 4.44 25.55
N VAL A 10 -2.29 3.18 25.16
CA VAL A 10 -1.68 2.86 23.86
C VAL A 10 -2.77 2.95 22.79
N VAL A 11 -2.51 3.71 21.74
CA VAL A 11 -3.38 3.88 20.58
C VAL A 11 -2.57 3.62 19.32
N ILE A 12 -3.01 2.68 18.49
CA ILE A 12 -2.27 2.24 17.31
C ILE A 12 -3.19 2.31 16.08
N GLY A 13 -2.69 2.93 15.03
CA GLY A 13 -3.22 2.87 13.66
C GLY A 13 -2.17 2.33 12.71
N PHE A 14 -2.59 1.83 11.55
CA PHE A 14 -1.72 1.32 10.50
C PHE A 14 -1.95 2.02 9.17
N GLU A 15 -0.85 2.21 8.46
CA GLU A 15 -0.81 2.44 7.02
C GLU A 15 -0.15 1.21 6.39
N THR A 16 -0.88 0.52 5.51
CA THR A 16 -0.39 -0.70 4.88
C THR A 16 -0.39 -0.52 3.37
N HIS A 17 0.77 -0.76 2.75
CA HIS A 17 0.95 -0.70 1.31
C HIS A 17 0.94 -2.12 0.74
N ALA A 18 0.00 -2.39 -0.17
CA ALA A 18 -0.08 -3.64 -0.91
C ALA A 18 0.20 -3.37 -2.40
N GLN A 19 1.26 -3.95 -2.95
CA GLN A 19 1.50 -3.93 -4.40
C GLN A 19 0.45 -4.78 -5.09
N LEU A 20 -0.27 -4.17 -6.03
CA LEU A 20 -1.34 -4.85 -6.74
C LEU A 20 -0.81 -5.77 -7.83
N SER A 21 -1.40 -6.98 -7.93
CA SER A 21 -1.01 -8.06 -8.83
C SER A 21 -1.36 -7.77 -10.31
N THR A 22 -0.93 -6.62 -10.83
CA THR A 22 -1.06 -6.26 -12.25
C THR A 22 0.16 -6.71 -13.05
N LYS A 23 0.05 -6.78 -14.38
CA LYS A 23 1.17 -7.10 -15.26
C LYS A 23 1.99 -5.86 -15.67
N SER A 24 1.39 -4.69 -15.54
CA SER A 24 1.99 -3.40 -15.89
C SER A 24 1.74 -2.37 -14.80
N LYS A 25 2.49 -1.30 -14.84
CA LYS A 25 2.43 -0.19 -13.88
C LYS A 25 1.10 0.55 -13.90
N ILE A 26 0.88 1.39 -12.87
CA ILE A 26 -0.41 2.05 -12.68
C ILE A 26 -0.74 3.06 -13.78
N PHE A 27 0.28 3.75 -14.32
CA PHE A 27 0.10 4.81 -15.33
C PHE A 27 0.90 4.60 -16.60
N SER A 28 1.62 3.49 -16.73
CA SER A 28 2.42 3.16 -17.90
C SER A 28 2.25 1.69 -18.29
N ARG A 29 2.85 1.30 -19.42
CA ARG A 29 2.83 -0.09 -19.90
C ARG A 29 4.09 -0.87 -19.51
N ALA A 30 5.01 -0.26 -18.75
CA ALA A 30 6.20 -0.94 -18.27
C ALA A 30 5.82 -2.10 -17.34
N SER A 31 6.63 -3.16 -17.38
CA SER A 31 6.41 -4.36 -16.57
C SER A 31 6.62 -4.08 -15.09
N VAL A 32 5.93 -4.84 -14.23
CA VAL A 32 6.12 -4.86 -12.78
C VAL A 32 6.78 -6.16 -12.30
N ALA A 33 7.29 -7.00 -13.21
CA ALA A 33 7.91 -8.27 -12.85
C ALA A 33 9.11 -8.06 -11.93
N PHE A 34 9.15 -8.81 -10.82
CA PHE A 34 10.27 -8.76 -9.88
C PHE A 34 11.54 -9.42 -10.44
N GLY A 35 12.72 -8.93 -10.02
CA GLY A 35 14.01 -9.55 -10.31
C GLY A 35 14.62 -9.21 -11.67
N ALA A 36 14.07 -8.24 -12.40
CA ALA A 36 14.71 -7.74 -13.63
C ALA A 36 15.94 -6.89 -13.31
N GLU A 37 16.88 -6.82 -14.26
CA GLU A 37 18.05 -5.93 -14.16
C GLU A 37 17.63 -4.48 -13.89
N PRO A 38 18.37 -3.74 -13.06
CA PRO A 38 18.02 -2.37 -12.70
C PRO A 38 17.73 -1.47 -13.90
N ASN A 39 16.68 -0.67 -13.80
CA ASN A 39 16.27 0.31 -14.80
C ASN A 39 15.83 -0.23 -16.17
N THR A 40 15.59 -1.55 -16.29
CA THR A 40 15.10 -2.15 -17.55
C THR A 40 13.58 -2.11 -17.70
N GLN A 41 12.86 -1.81 -16.61
CA GLN A 41 11.39 -1.71 -16.56
C GLN A 41 10.90 -0.31 -16.19
N ALA A 42 11.65 0.73 -16.52
CA ALA A 42 11.28 2.12 -16.36
C ALA A 42 11.08 2.79 -17.74
N CYS A 43 10.01 3.53 -17.90
CA CYS A 43 9.71 4.24 -19.13
C CYS A 43 9.58 5.75 -18.90
N ALA A 44 9.45 6.52 -19.97
CA ALA A 44 9.35 7.97 -19.93
C ALA A 44 8.20 8.49 -19.05
N VAL A 45 7.08 7.74 -18.98
CA VAL A 45 5.95 8.09 -18.09
C VAL A 45 6.32 7.96 -16.62
N ASP A 46 7.03 6.89 -16.26
CA ASP A 46 7.44 6.63 -14.87
C ASP A 46 8.45 7.70 -14.37
N MET A 47 9.19 8.31 -15.29
CA MET A 47 10.14 9.38 -15.03
C MET A 47 9.56 10.79 -15.24
N ALA A 48 8.30 10.91 -15.64
CA ALA A 48 7.63 12.16 -16.01
C ALA A 48 8.43 13.01 -17.01
N LEU A 49 8.99 12.37 -18.04
CA LEU A 49 9.70 13.10 -19.10
C LEU A 49 8.75 14.03 -19.87
N PRO A 50 9.23 15.14 -20.41
CA PRO A 50 8.41 16.09 -21.15
C PRO A 50 7.60 15.43 -22.28
N GLY A 51 6.31 15.76 -22.36
CA GLY A 51 5.41 15.24 -23.41
C GLY A 51 4.75 13.91 -23.08
N THR A 52 5.04 13.30 -21.94
CA THR A 52 4.35 12.04 -21.51
C THR A 52 3.15 12.33 -20.63
N LEU A 53 2.11 11.52 -20.78
CA LEU A 53 0.89 11.60 -19.98
C LEU A 53 0.58 10.22 -19.34
N PRO A 54 0.15 10.20 -18.06
CA PRO A 54 -0.26 8.98 -17.40
C PRO A 54 -1.59 8.46 -17.98
N VAL A 55 -1.70 7.13 -18.10
CA VAL A 55 -2.95 6.44 -18.47
C VAL A 55 -3.24 5.37 -17.45
N MET A 56 -4.39 5.47 -16.79
CA MET A 56 -4.79 4.60 -15.70
C MET A 56 -4.87 3.13 -16.11
N ASN A 57 -4.25 2.25 -15.34
CA ASN A 57 -4.36 0.80 -15.46
C ASN A 57 -5.67 0.34 -14.80
N MET A 58 -6.63 -0.11 -15.62
CA MET A 58 -7.93 -0.57 -15.13
C MET A 58 -7.81 -1.75 -14.17
N GLY A 59 -6.84 -2.64 -14.37
CA GLY A 59 -6.60 -3.76 -13.46
C GLY A 59 -6.23 -3.35 -12.03
N ALA A 60 -5.65 -2.16 -11.83
CA ALA A 60 -5.42 -1.62 -10.48
C ALA A 60 -6.73 -1.16 -9.84
N VAL A 61 -7.63 -0.54 -10.61
CA VAL A 61 -8.96 -0.13 -10.15
C VAL A 61 -9.81 -1.34 -9.76
N GLU A 62 -9.83 -2.38 -10.59
CA GLU A 62 -10.56 -3.62 -10.32
C GLU A 62 -10.12 -4.24 -8.99
N ARG A 63 -8.81 -4.35 -8.74
CA ARG A 63 -8.28 -4.90 -7.47
C ARG A 63 -8.60 -4.04 -6.26
N ALA A 64 -8.62 -2.73 -6.41
CA ALA A 64 -9.04 -1.85 -5.33
C ALA A 64 -10.53 -2.02 -5.01
N ILE A 65 -11.39 -2.22 -6.03
CA ILE A 65 -12.81 -2.52 -5.85
C ILE A 65 -12.99 -3.88 -5.17
N GLU A 66 -12.29 -4.93 -5.62
CA GLU A 66 -12.31 -6.25 -5.01
C GLU A 66 -11.95 -6.20 -3.52
N PHE A 67 -10.93 -5.41 -3.16
CA PHE A 67 -10.57 -5.18 -1.77
C PHE A 67 -11.71 -4.50 -1.00
N GLY A 68 -12.25 -3.41 -1.52
CA GLY A 68 -13.34 -2.67 -0.88
C GLY A 68 -14.58 -3.54 -0.64
N LEU A 69 -14.93 -4.41 -1.59
CA LEU A 69 -16.02 -5.37 -1.43
C LEU A 69 -15.72 -6.41 -0.34
N ALA A 70 -14.49 -6.90 -0.27
CA ALA A 70 -14.07 -7.91 0.71
C ALA A 70 -14.16 -7.40 2.17
N ILE A 71 -13.99 -6.10 2.39
CA ILE A 71 -14.05 -5.47 3.71
C ILE A 71 -15.36 -4.71 3.98
N ASN A 72 -16.37 -4.91 3.12
CA ASN A 72 -17.67 -4.24 3.20
C ASN A 72 -17.59 -2.70 3.25
N ALA A 73 -16.69 -2.13 2.45
CA ALA A 73 -16.49 -0.70 2.33
C ALA A 73 -17.43 -0.07 1.28
N HIS A 74 -17.55 1.25 1.33
CA HIS A 74 -18.16 2.02 0.26
C HIS A 74 -17.18 2.20 -0.90
N ILE A 75 -17.58 1.83 -2.12
CA ILE A 75 -16.83 2.07 -3.35
C ILE A 75 -17.30 3.38 -3.97
N ALA A 76 -16.37 4.32 -4.14
CA ALA A 76 -16.68 5.61 -4.74
C ALA A 76 -17.00 5.46 -6.23
N GLU A 77 -18.16 5.94 -6.67
CA GLU A 77 -18.54 5.96 -8.10
C GLU A 77 -17.60 6.86 -8.93
N ARG A 78 -16.99 7.83 -8.29
CA ARG A 78 -16.01 8.76 -8.85
C ARG A 78 -14.86 8.94 -7.87
N SER A 79 -13.64 8.77 -8.36
CA SER A 79 -12.39 9.03 -7.61
C SER A 79 -11.59 10.15 -8.25
N ILE A 80 -10.76 10.79 -7.43
CA ILE A 80 -9.88 11.89 -7.85
C ILE A 80 -8.45 11.53 -7.48
N PHE A 81 -7.53 11.70 -8.43
CA PHE A 81 -6.10 11.69 -8.17
C PHE A 81 -5.57 13.09 -7.87
N ALA A 82 -4.65 13.15 -6.92
CA ALA A 82 -3.91 14.34 -6.53
C ALA A 82 -2.40 14.08 -6.66
N ARG A 83 -1.60 15.09 -6.41
CA ARG A 83 -0.13 14.99 -6.40
C ARG A 83 0.37 15.21 -4.98
N LYS A 84 1.07 14.21 -4.43
CA LYS A 84 1.81 14.28 -3.18
C LYS A 84 3.25 14.67 -3.50
N ASN A 85 3.60 15.93 -3.27
CA ASN A 85 4.92 16.45 -3.63
C ASN A 85 5.93 16.14 -2.51
N TYR A 86 7.00 15.44 -2.86
CA TYR A 86 8.17 15.21 -2.02
C TYR A 86 9.38 14.83 -2.88
N PHE A 87 10.59 14.97 -2.33
CA PHE A 87 11.81 14.85 -3.11
C PHE A 87 12.72 13.77 -2.53
N TYR A 88 12.87 12.69 -3.30
CA TYR A 88 13.80 11.61 -3.03
C TYR A 88 14.51 11.20 -4.33
N PRO A 89 15.77 10.70 -4.27
CA PRO A 89 16.51 10.30 -5.47
C PRO A 89 15.78 9.22 -6.28
N ASP A 90 15.07 8.31 -5.63
CA ASP A 90 14.28 7.22 -6.24
C ASP A 90 12.87 7.63 -6.67
N LEU A 91 12.55 8.92 -6.53
CA LEU A 91 11.31 9.52 -7.06
C LEU A 91 11.66 10.69 -7.99
N PRO A 92 12.15 10.44 -9.23
CA PRO A 92 12.70 11.49 -10.11
C PRO A 92 11.67 12.53 -10.53
N LYS A 93 10.37 12.20 -10.48
CA LYS A 93 9.28 13.14 -10.75
C LYS A 93 9.16 14.27 -9.72
N GLY A 94 9.63 14.06 -8.49
CA GLY A 94 9.41 14.96 -7.36
C GLY A 94 7.97 15.00 -6.85
N TYR A 95 7.11 14.12 -7.34
CA TYR A 95 5.75 13.91 -6.85
C TYR A 95 5.29 12.46 -7.06
N GLN A 96 4.35 12.02 -6.25
CA GLN A 96 3.62 10.76 -6.37
C GLN A 96 2.17 11.07 -6.73
N ILE A 97 1.61 10.36 -7.71
CA ILE A 97 0.19 10.41 -7.99
C ILE A 97 -0.51 9.50 -6.99
N SER A 98 -1.42 10.05 -6.22
CA SER A 98 -2.13 9.40 -5.13
C SER A 98 -3.57 9.90 -5.05
N GLN A 99 -4.38 9.37 -4.15
CA GLN A 99 -5.74 9.82 -3.92
C GLN A 99 -5.87 10.35 -2.49
N PHE A 100 -6.57 11.46 -2.29
CA PHE A 100 -6.78 12.03 -0.97
C PHE A 100 -8.26 12.41 -0.74
N GLU A 101 -8.82 13.30 -1.55
CA GLU A 101 -10.17 13.85 -1.33
C GLU A 101 -11.27 12.81 -1.55
N ILE A 102 -11.18 12.04 -2.63
CA ILE A 102 -12.15 10.99 -2.98
C ILE A 102 -11.39 9.71 -3.31
N PRO A 103 -10.97 8.94 -2.30
CA PRO A 103 -10.33 7.65 -2.51
C PRO A 103 -11.32 6.64 -3.08
N VAL A 104 -10.82 5.62 -3.77
CA VAL A 104 -11.66 4.59 -4.40
C VAL A 104 -12.42 3.76 -3.37
N VAL A 105 -11.84 3.52 -2.19
CA VAL A 105 -12.44 2.77 -1.08
C VAL A 105 -12.56 3.66 0.14
N GLN A 106 -13.76 3.77 0.69
CA GLN A 106 -14.09 4.64 1.82
C GLN A 106 -14.66 3.81 2.96
N GLY A 107 -14.02 3.89 4.14
CA GLY A 107 -14.43 3.11 5.31
C GLY A 107 -14.17 1.61 5.13
N GLY A 108 -15.07 0.80 5.67
CA GLY A 108 -14.94 -0.65 5.76
C GLY A 108 -14.33 -1.11 7.09
N GLU A 109 -14.27 -2.41 7.29
CA GLU A 109 -13.76 -2.99 8.53
C GLU A 109 -13.10 -4.35 8.30
N VAL A 110 -12.10 -4.64 9.13
CA VAL A 110 -11.45 -5.96 9.19
C VAL A 110 -11.70 -6.56 10.56
N SER A 111 -12.37 -7.72 10.59
CA SER A 111 -12.60 -8.49 11.79
C SER A 111 -11.67 -9.68 11.86
N PHE A 112 -11.12 -9.93 13.03
CA PHE A 112 -10.22 -11.05 13.30
C PHE A 112 -10.46 -11.66 14.68
N PHE A 113 -9.95 -12.86 14.90
CA PHE A 113 -9.98 -13.53 16.18
C PHE A 113 -8.60 -13.54 16.80
N MET A 114 -8.54 -13.36 18.12
CA MET A 114 -7.31 -13.45 18.89
C MET A 114 -7.55 -14.11 20.25
N GLU A 115 -6.51 -14.74 20.79
CA GLU A 115 -6.55 -15.31 22.12
C GLU A 115 -6.25 -14.25 23.17
N VAL A 116 -7.14 -14.12 24.15
CA VAL A 116 -6.95 -13.25 25.32
C VAL A 116 -7.05 -14.12 26.57
N GLY A 117 -5.91 -14.52 27.11
CA GLY A 117 -5.85 -15.53 28.18
C GLY A 117 -6.28 -16.91 27.67
N LYS A 118 -7.45 -17.37 28.08
CA LYS A 118 -8.04 -18.67 27.65
C LYS A 118 -9.27 -18.51 26.75
N GLU A 119 -9.58 -17.30 26.36
CA GLU A 119 -10.77 -16.98 25.58
C GLU A 119 -10.39 -16.50 24.18
N THR A 120 -11.11 -17.00 23.17
CA THR A 120 -11.03 -16.46 21.82
C THR A 120 -11.98 -15.27 21.68
N VAL A 121 -11.44 -14.10 21.38
CA VAL A 121 -12.19 -12.86 21.28
C VAL A 121 -12.18 -12.37 19.83
N ARG A 122 -13.36 -11.98 19.32
CA ARG A 122 -13.47 -11.29 18.04
C ARG A 122 -13.16 -9.79 18.25
N LYS A 123 -12.27 -9.26 17.42
CA LYS A 123 -11.94 -7.84 17.33
C LYS A 123 -12.26 -7.33 15.93
N THR A 124 -12.53 -6.04 15.84
CA THR A 124 -12.77 -5.36 14.57
C THR A 124 -11.98 -4.05 14.56
N VAL A 125 -11.30 -3.79 13.47
CA VAL A 125 -10.60 -2.54 13.18
C VAL A 125 -11.28 -1.89 11.98
N ARG A 126 -11.70 -0.64 12.15
CA ARG A 126 -12.29 0.16 11.09
C ARG A 126 -11.20 0.71 10.19
N LEU A 127 -11.51 0.85 8.92
CA LEU A 127 -10.65 1.55 7.98
C LEU A 127 -11.13 2.99 7.80
N GLU A 128 -10.18 3.88 7.61
CA GLU A 128 -10.45 5.24 7.15
C GLU A 128 -10.73 5.22 5.66
N ARG A 129 -9.81 4.60 4.91
CA ARG A 129 -9.86 4.50 3.46
C ARG A 129 -8.88 3.44 2.95
N ALA A 130 -9.04 3.07 1.69
CA ALA A 130 -7.96 2.54 0.89
C ALA A 130 -7.92 3.26 -0.45
N HIS A 131 -6.73 3.66 -0.87
CA HIS A 131 -6.56 4.50 -2.05
C HIS A 131 -5.44 4.01 -2.95
N LEU A 132 -5.59 4.31 -4.25
CA LEU A 132 -4.63 3.97 -5.27
C LEU A 132 -3.50 5.00 -5.31
N GLU A 133 -2.27 4.50 -5.43
CA GLU A 133 -1.09 5.32 -5.65
C GLU A 133 -0.01 4.56 -6.42
N GLU A 134 1.06 5.22 -6.78
CA GLU A 134 2.23 4.63 -7.42
C GLU A 134 3.38 4.43 -6.43
N ASP A 135 4.11 3.32 -6.55
CA ASP A 135 5.32 3.10 -5.74
C ASP A 135 6.48 3.96 -6.23
N ALA A 136 7.43 4.27 -5.34
CA ALA A 136 8.70 4.87 -5.68
C ALA A 136 9.70 3.82 -6.19
N GLY A 137 10.82 4.25 -6.76
CA GLY A 137 11.95 3.39 -7.09
C GLY A 137 12.65 2.83 -5.86
N LYS A 138 13.86 2.33 -6.03
CA LYS A 138 14.72 1.86 -4.95
C LYS A 138 16.05 2.59 -4.97
N SER A 139 16.54 2.96 -3.78
CA SER A 139 17.92 3.39 -3.57
C SER A 139 18.77 2.18 -3.22
N LEU A 140 19.87 1.96 -3.96
CA LEU A 140 20.81 0.85 -3.78
C LEU A 140 22.04 1.39 -3.06
N HIS A 141 22.28 0.93 -1.84
CA HIS A 141 23.36 1.44 -0.99
C HIS A 141 24.55 0.48 -0.89
N GLU A 142 24.30 -0.82 -1.11
CA GLU A 142 25.29 -1.87 -0.84
C GLU A 142 26.31 -2.05 -1.97
N ASP A 143 25.92 -1.71 -3.20
CA ASP A 143 26.75 -1.97 -4.39
C ASP A 143 27.71 -0.81 -4.74
N PHE A 144 27.65 0.33 -4.01
CA PHE A 144 28.37 1.55 -4.38
C PHE A 144 29.08 2.19 -3.17
N ILE A 145 30.42 2.20 -3.19
CA ILE A 145 31.20 2.86 -2.14
C ILE A 145 31.12 4.39 -2.31
N GLY A 146 30.50 5.07 -1.31
CA GLY A 146 30.39 6.53 -1.29
C GLY A 146 29.37 7.12 -2.29
N GLN A 147 28.55 6.25 -2.89
CA GLN A 147 27.48 6.64 -3.82
C GLN A 147 26.23 5.79 -3.54
N SER A 148 25.09 6.21 -4.06
CA SER A 148 23.86 5.40 -4.07
C SER A 148 23.42 5.19 -5.51
N GLY A 149 23.19 3.94 -5.88
CA GLY A 149 22.54 3.59 -7.14
C GLY A 149 21.03 3.84 -7.05
N ILE A 150 20.40 4.12 -8.18
CA ILE A 150 18.93 4.26 -8.28
C ILE A 150 18.41 3.24 -9.25
N ASP A 151 17.46 2.42 -8.78
CA ASP A 151 16.70 1.47 -9.59
C ASP A 151 15.24 1.93 -9.68
N LEU A 152 14.78 2.26 -10.88
CA LEU A 152 13.44 2.74 -11.16
C LEU A 152 12.47 1.63 -11.61
N ASN A 153 12.87 0.37 -11.56
CA ASN A 153 11.99 -0.75 -11.96
C ASN A 153 10.70 -0.78 -11.13
N ARG A 154 10.77 -0.45 -9.84
CA ARG A 154 9.59 -0.38 -8.96
C ARG A 154 8.78 0.91 -9.14
N ALA A 155 9.39 2.01 -9.60
CA ALA A 155 8.71 3.29 -9.76
C ALA A 155 7.47 3.16 -10.65
N GLY A 156 6.30 3.58 -10.14
CA GLY A 156 5.02 3.44 -10.83
C GLY A 156 4.34 2.08 -10.68
N THR A 157 4.86 1.15 -9.88
CA THR A 157 4.14 -0.09 -9.52
C THR A 157 2.84 0.29 -8.80
N PRO A 158 1.68 -0.31 -9.16
CA PRO A 158 0.43 0.03 -8.52
C PRO A 158 0.41 -0.38 -7.05
N LEU A 159 0.09 0.56 -6.18
CA LEU A 159 -0.11 0.35 -4.75
C LEU A 159 -1.57 0.61 -4.36
N LEU A 160 -2.04 -0.16 -3.40
CA LEU A 160 -3.19 0.16 -2.57
C LEU A 160 -2.69 0.49 -1.16
N GLU A 161 -2.79 1.76 -0.75
CA GLU A 161 -2.51 2.17 0.62
C GLU A 161 -3.79 2.04 1.43
N ILE A 162 -3.72 1.24 2.50
CA ILE A 162 -4.84 0.88 3.38
C ILE A 162 -4.60 1.52 4.72
N VAL A 163 -5.45 2.50 5.07
CA VAL A 163 -5.31 3.32 6.29
C VAL A 163 -6.39 2.93 7.29
N THR A 164 -5.98 2.58 8.51
CA THR A 164 -6.93 2.24 9.59
C THR A 164 -7.31 3.45 10.43
N GLN A 165 -8.47 3.35 11.09
CA GLN A 165 -8.73 4.13 12.30
C GLN A 165 -7.80 3.65 13.43
N PRO A 166 -7.47 4.52 14.39
CA PRO A 166 -6.59 4.16 15.51
C PRO A 166 -7.34 3.34 16.57
N ASP A 167 -7.88 2.19 16.17
CA ASP A 167 -8.74 1.36 17.00
C ASP A 167 -7.98 0.32 17.84
N MET A 168 -6.73 0.02 17.49
CA MET A 168 -5.93 -0.99 18.18
C MET A 168 -5.29 -0.45 19.48
N ARG A 169 -5.15 -1.31 20.47
CA ARG A 169 -4.71 -0.94 21.83
C ARG A 169 -3.53 -1.75 22.34
N SER A 170 -3.03 -2.70 21.56
CA SER A 170 -1.86 -3.51 21.93
C SER A 170 -1.11 -4.01 20.71
N SER A 171 0.14 -4.42 20.92
CA SER A 171 0.97 -5.07 19.88
C SER A 171 0.36 -6.37 19.38
N GLU A 172 -0.29 -7.13 20.27
CA GLU A 172 -0.98 -8.37 19.93
C GLU A 172 -2.17 -8.12 18.97
N GLU A 173 -2.96 -7.07 19.24
CA GLU A 173 -4.04 -6.64 18.33
C GLU A 173 -3.48 -6.21 16.98
N ALA A 174 -2.39 -5.43 16.98
CA ALA A 174 -1.74 -4.96 15.77
C ALA A 174 -1.22 -6.13 14.90
N VAL A 175 -0.56 -7.11 15.51
CA VAL A 175 -0.07 -8.31 14.81
C VAL A 175 -1.23 -9.17 14.28
N ALA A 176 -2.29 -9.35 15.07
CA ALA A 176 -3.45 -10.13 14.64
C ALA A 176 -4.18 -9.45 13.45
N TYR A 177 -4.35 -8.15 13.50
CA TYR A 177 -4.88 -7.34 12.41
C TYR A 177 -4.02 -7.46 11.14
N ALA A 178 -2.70 -7.25 11.25
CA ALA A 178 -1.79 -7.32 10.10
C ALA A 178 -1.82 -8.71 9.43
N LYS A 179 -1.87 -9.78 10.22
CA LYS A 179 -2.01 -11.15 9.72
C LYS A 179 -3.34 -11.38 8.99
N GLU A 180 -4.43 -10.83 9.50
CA GLU A 180 -5.74 -10.97 8.87
C GLU A 180 -5.82 -10.17 7.57
N LEU A 181 -5.34 -8.92 7.58
CA LEU A 181 -5.26 -8.11 6.37
C LEU A 181 -4.41 -8.79 5.29
N HIS A 182 -3.24 -9.33 5.66
CA HIS A 182 -2.40 -10.10 4.76
C HIS A 182 -3.13 -11.29 4.13
N LYS A 183 -3.90 -12.04 4.94
CA LYS A 183 -4.72 -13.15 4.43
C LYS A 183 -5.78 -12.66 3.44
N ILE A 184 -6.47 -11.57 3.74
CA ILE A 184 -7.50 -11.01 2.86
C ILE A 184 -6.89 -10.69 1.50
N VAL A 185 -5.83 -9.87 1.44
CA VAL A 185 -5.24 -9.42 0.16
C VAL A 185 -4.65 -10.56 -0.67
N THR A 186 -4.11 -11.59 0.00
CA THR A 186 -3.59 -12.78 -0.68
C THR A 186 -4.70 -13.72 -1.12
N TRP A 187 -5.73 -13.91 -0.31
CA TRP A 187 -6.85 -14.80 -0.62
C TRP A 187 -7.67 -14.32 -1.82
N ILE A 188 -7.97 -13.02 -1.88
CA ILE A 188 -8.67 -12.42 -3.02
C ILE A 188 -7.75 -12.21 -4.24
N GLY A 189 -6.45 -12.46 -4.11
CA GLY A 189 -5.49 -12.44 -5.21
C GLY A 189 -5.06 -11.05 -5.70
N ILE A 190 -5.34 -9.99 -4.94
CA ILE A 190 -4.95 -8.63 -5.33
C ILE A 190 -3.48 -8.31 -5.06
N CYS A 191 -2.83 -9.06 -4.15
CA CYS A 191 -1.43 -8.91 -3.77
C CYS A 191 -0.86 -10.31 -3.47
N ASP A 192 0.41 -10.56 -3.77
CA ASP A 192 1.08 -11.82 -3.42
C ASP A 192 1.49 -11.90 -1.94
N GLY A 193 1.47 -10.77 -1.24
CA GLY A 193 1.81 -10.65 0.17
C GLY A 193 3.29 -10.86 0.49
N ASN A 194 4.18 -10.87 -0.51
CA ASN A 194 5.61 -11.13 -0.29
C ASN A 194 6.30 -9.93 0.38
N MET A 195 6.46 -10.01 1.69
CA MET A 195 7.10 -8.97 2.50
C MET A 195 8.59 -8.80 2.17
N GLN A 196 9.29 -9.87 1.74
CA GLN A 196 10.71 -9.83 1.42
C GLN A 196 10.97 -9.06 0.12
N GLU A 197 10.06 -9.14 -0.83
CA GLU A 197 10.10 -8.36 -2.07
C GLU A 197 9.53 -6.96 -1.91
N GLY A 198 8.91 -6.68 -0.76
CA GLY A 198 8.28 -5.39 -0.45
C GLY A 198 6.87 -5.24 -1.03
N SER A 199 6.23 -6.35 -1.43
CA SER A 199 4.86 -6.33 -1.95
C SER A 199 3.82 -6.03 -0.87
N PHE A 200 4.16 -6.24 0.41
CA PHE A 200 3.32 -5.95 1.55
C PHE A 200 4.15 -5.30 2.66
N ARG A 201 3.86 -4.05 2.98
CA ARG A 201 4.58 -3.24 3.98
C ARG A 201 3.58 -2.61 4.93
N CYS A 202 3.94 -2.53 6.23
CA CYS A 202 3.11 -1.91 7.26
C CYS A 202 3.91 -0.87 8.03
N ASP A 203 3.36 0.32 8.13
CA ASP A 203 3.81 1.41 8.99
C ASP A 203 2.81 1.60 10.14
N ALA A 204 3.34 1.70 11.38
CA ALA A 204 2.52 1.76 12.58
C ALA A 204 2.70 3.10 13.31
#